data_f295aa9912c812131a7ed448a3dbaff6
#
_entry.id   f295aa9912c812131a7ed448a3dbaff6
#
_cell.length_a   1.000
_cell.length_b   1.000
_cell.length_c   1.000
_cell.angle_alpha   90.00
_cell.angle_beta   90.00
_cell.angle_gamma   90.00
#
_symmetry.space_group_name_H-M   'P 1'
#
loop_
_entity.id
_entity.type
_entity.pdbx_description
1 polymer ?
#
loop_
_entity_poly.entity_id
_entity_poly.type
_entity_poly.pdbx_seq_one_letter_code
_entity_poly.pdbx_strand_id
1 'polypeptide(L)'
;MTSDRLTAEELGQLVRRVFEPGTEDRALAILVDLPDDRVEDNPAWRARRRIAVGWYEELCSAGGDLGIEPSLFVYRNVHSNNADLPATAWRWSGGEPPNNVLEIEDRSTETMDEVLKSHQLVLAPTEFSTTAPLKMLAPRHGFRAATMPGFSADMVPALRLDYTEVNRRVHFFKDLLDQ
;
A
#
# COMPACT_ATOMS: atom_id res chain seq x y z
N MET A 1 11.15 -14.51 -19.13
CA MET A 1 11.51 -13.99 -17.79
C MET A 1 10.34 -13.10 -17.37
N THR A 2 9.59 -13.48 -16.37
CA THR A 2 8.51 -12.63 -15.80
C THR A 2 9.16 -11.40 -15.18
N SER A 3 8.69 -10.22 -15.54
CA SER A 3 9.18 -8.95 -14.98
C SER A 3 8.95 -8.92 -13.47
N ASP A 4 9.92 -8.43 -12.70
CA ASP A 4 9.82 -8.20 -11.26
C ASP A 4 8.95 -6.95 -10.93
N ARG A 5 8.33 -6.35 -11.94
CA ARG A 5 7.44 -5.20 -11.82
C ARG A 5 6.07 -5.53 -12.38
N LEU A 6 5.02 -5.04 -11.72
CA LEU A 6 3.66 -5.07 -12.25
C LEU A 6 3.49 -3.95 -13.27
N THR A 7 2.81 -4.25 -14.37
CA THR A 7 2.36 -3.26 -15.35
C THR A 7 1.13 -2.51 -14.83
N ALA A 8 0.77 -1.40 -15.46
CA ALA A 8 -0.45 -0.65 -15.17
C ALA A 8 -1.70 -1.54 -15.23
N GLU A 9 -1.79 -2.42 -16.23
CA GLU A 9 -2.91 -3.37 -16.37
C GLU A 9 -2.94 -4.38 -15.22
N GLU A 10 -1.80 -5.00 -14.88
CA GLU A 10 -1.70 -5.96 -13.78
C GLU A 10 -2.05 -5.32 -12.42
N LEU A 11 -1.60 -4.07 -12.19
CA LEU A 11 -1.97 -3.31 -11.00
C LEU A 11 -3.46 -2.98 -10.94
N GLY A 12 -4.04 -2.55 -12.08
CA GLY A 12 -5.47 -2.33 -12.18
C GLY A 12 -6.29 -3.60 -11.86
N GLN A 13 -5.87 -4.74 -12.39
CA GLN A 13 -6.49 -6.04 -12.09
C GLN A 13 -6.31 -6.43 -10.63
N LEU A 14 -5.14 -6.16 -10.03
CA LEU A 14 -4.87 -6.41 -8.61
C LEU A 14 -5.81 -5.58 -7.72
N VAL A 15 -5.95 -4.29 -7.99
CA VAL A 15 -6.86 -3.39 -7.25
C VAL A 15 -8.31 -3.89 -7.35
N ARG A 16 -8.77 -4.28 -8.55
CA ARG A 16 -10.12 -4.84 -8.73
C ARG A 16 -10.34 -6.11 -7.93
N ARG A 17 -9.36 -7.03 -7.93
CA ARG A 17 -9.48 -8.33 -7.23
C ARG A 17 -9.41 -8.20 -5.71
N VAL A 18 -8.56 -7.30 -5.21
CA VAL A 18 -8.33 -7.15 -3.77
C VAL A 18 -9.43 -6.33 -3.10
N PHE A 19 -9.91 -5.30 -3.78
CA PHE A 19 -10.83 -4.33 -3.17
C PHE A 19 -12.26 -4.44 -3.70
N GLU A 20 -12.48 -5.07 -4.87
CA GLU A 20 -13.79 -5.10 -5.52
C GLU A 20 -14.45 -3.69 -5.51
N PRO A 21 -13.82 -2.68 -6.17
CA PRO A 21 -14.24 -1.29 -6.02
C PRO A 21 -15.68 -1.09 -6.50
N GLY A 22 -16.47 -0.41 -5.68
CA GLY A 22 -17.79 0.07 -6.04
C GLY A 22 -17.79 1.48 -6.66
N THR A 23 -18.97 2.00 -6.98
CA THR A 23 -19.11 3.34 -7.58
C THR A 23 -18.69 4.48 -6.68
N GLU A 24 -18.65 4.26 -5.36
CA GLU A 24 -18.26 5.26 -4.37
C GLU A 24 -16.74 5.30 -4.12
N ASP A 25 -15.99 4.29 -4.60
CA ASP A 25 -14.55 4.25 -4.45
C ASP A 25 -13.88 5.11 -5.53
N ARG A 26 -13.39 6.27 -5.14
CA ARG A 26 -12.82 7.28 -6.04
C ARG A 26 -11.33 7.52 -5.84
N ALA A 27 -10.79 7.14 -4.67
CA ALA A 27 -9.42 7.46 -4.32
C ALA A 27 -8.73 6.27 -3.64
N LEU A 28 -7.46 6.07 -4.02
CA LEU A 28 -6.57 5.05 -3.46
C LEU A 28 -5.33 5.72 -2.91
N ALA A 29 -5.04 5.53 -1.61
CA ALA A 29 -3.78 5.94 -1.00
C ALA A 29 -2.78 4.79 -1.00
N ILE A 30 -1.55 5.06 -1.44
CA ILE A 30 -0.40 4.19 -1.22
C ILE A 30 0.38 4.77 -0.05
N LEU A 31 0.56 4.01 1.03
CA LEU A 31 1.25 4.44 2.24
C LEU A 31 2.61 3.76 2.37
N VAL A 32 3.66 4.55 2.57
CA VAL A 32 5.03 4.05 2.69
C VAL A 32 5.74 4.74 3.83
N ASP A 33 6.38 3.96 4.69
CA ASP A 33 7.17 4.48 5.80
C ASP A 33 8.62 4.82 5.38
N LEU A 34 9.19 5.83 6.02
CA LEU A 34 10.55 6.30 5.82
C LEU A 34 11.41 5.99 7.04
N PRO A 35 12.70 5.66 6.83
CA PRO A 35 13.68 5.65 7.90
C PRO A 35 13.86 7.05 8.51
N ASP A 36 14.39 7.09 9.72
CA ASP A 36 14.69 8.31 10.45
C ASP A 36 16.04 8.18 11.19
N ASP A 37 16.30 9.04 12.14
CA ASP A 37 17.52 9.05 12.96
C ASP A 37 17.63 7.87 13.94
N ARG A 38 16.53 7.16 14.21
CA ARG A 38 16.45 6.03 15.14
C ARG A 38 16.52 4.67 14.44
N VAL A 39 16.01 4.61 13.22
CA VAL A 39 15.97 3.37 12.43
C VAL A 39 16.62 3.62 11.08
N GLU A 40 17.80 3.05 10.92
CA GLU A 40 18.59 3.16 9.69
C GLU A 40 17.90 2.48 8.51
N ASP A 41 18.13 3.04 7.34
CA ASP A 41 17.67 2.48 6.07
C ASP A 41 18.41 1.18 5.74
N ASN A 42 17.69 0.27 5.07
CA ASN A 42 18.29 -0.94 4.54
C ASN A 42 17.91 -1.14 3.05
N PRO A 43 18.70 -1.95 2.30
CA PRO A 43 18.46 -2.15 0.87
C PRO A 43 17.06 -2.66 0.52
N ALA A 44 16.48 -3.54 1.36
CA ALA A 44 15.13 -4.09 1.14
C ALA A 44 14.05 -3.02 1.34
N TRP A 45 14.17 -2.20 2.38
CA TRP A 45 13.26 -1.08 2.64
C TRP A 45 13.32 -0.03 1.53
N ARG A 46 14.54 0.31 1.07
CA ARG A 46 14.73 1.22 -0.06
C ARG A 46 14.10 0.68 -1.35
N ALA A 47 14.29 -0.61 -1.65
CA ALA A 47 13.68 -1.25 -2.80
C ALA A 47 12.13 -1.21 -2.71
N ARG A 48 11.56 -1.44 -1.53
CA ARG A 48 10.10 -1.38 -1.29
C ARG A 48 9.53 0.01 -1.54
N ARG A 49 10.21 1.07 -1.08
CA ARG A 49 9.80 2.46 -1.39
C ARG A 49 9.77 2.72 -2.90
N ARG A 50 10.78 2.25 -3.64
CA ARG A 50 10.79 2.35 -5.12
C ARG A 50 9.67 1.55 -5.78
N ILE A 51 9.34 0.37 -5.25
CA ILE A 51 8.18 -0.41 -5.72
C ILE A 51 6.89 0.39 -5.55
N ALA A 52 6.68 0.99 -4.38
CA ALA A 52 5.49 1.79 -4.11
C ALA A 52 5.37 3.03 -5.01
N VAL A 53 6.49 3.73 -5.27
CA VAL A 53 6.54 4.82 -6.24
C VAL A 53 6.20 4.31 -7.65
N GLY A 54 6.80 3.19 -8.08
CA GLY A 54 6.50 2.58 -9.37
C GLY A 54 5.02 2.20 -9.51
N TRP A 55 4.40 1.66 -8.47
CA TRP A 55 2.96 1.38 -8.48
C TRP A 55 2.12 2.64 -8.60
N TYR A 56 2.49 3.70 -7.91
CA TYR A 56 1.83 5.00 -8.03
C TYR A 56 1.91 5.53 -9.46
N GLU A 57 3.10 5.54 -10.07
CA GLU A 57 3.32 6.01 -11.44
C GLU A 57 2.56 5.19 -12.48
N GLU A 58 2.57 3.87 -12.34
CA GLU A 58 1.80 2.96 -13.22
C GLU A 58 0.29 3.17 -13.08
N LEU A 59 -0.24 3.33 -11.86
CA LEU A 59 -1.65 3.61 -11.62
C LEU A 59 -2.06 4.99 -12.16
N CYS A 60 -1.20 6.01 -12.03
CA CYS A 60 -1.43 7.32 -12.65
C CYS A 60 -1.48 7.22 -14.18
N SER A 61 -0.61 6.40 -14.79
CA SER A 61 -0.57 6.22 -16.25
C SER A 61 -1.74 5.40 -16.77
N ALA A 62 -2.28 4.46 -15.97
CA ALA A 62 -3.49 3.70 -16.29
C ALA A 62 -4.75 4.58 -16.39
N GLY A 63 -4.69 5.80 -15.86
CA GLY A 63 -5.68 6.86 -16.04
C GLY A 63 -7.11 6.43 -15.70
N GLY A 64 -8.06 6.75 -16.59
CA GLY A 64 -9.49 6.60 -16.36
C GLY A 64 -10.07 5.17 -16.29
N ASP A 65 -9.32 4.13 -16.64
CA ASP A 65 -9.84 2.75 -16.72
C ASP A 65 -10.28 2.16 -15.37
N LEU A 66 -9.66 2.63 -14.27
CA LEU A 66 -10.06 2.24 -12.91
C LEU A 66 -11.16 3.13 -12.33
N GLY A 67 -11.27 4.38 -12.79
CA GLY A 67 -12.11 5.40 -12.19
C GLY A 67 -11.70 5.79 -10.76
N ILE A 68 -10.46 5.44 -10.36
CA ILE A 68 -9.90 5.64 -9.02
C ILE A 68 -8.62 6.46 -9.16
N GLU A 69 -8.54 7.57 -8.42
CA GLU A 69 -7.38 8.46 -8.40
C GLU A 69 -6.35 7.96 -7.38
N PRO A 70 -5.14 7.59 -7.80
CA PRO A 70 -4.08 7.19 -6.88
C PRO A 70 -3.40 8.39 -6.25
N SER A 71 -3.01 8.26 -5.00
CA SER A 71 -2.16 9.19 -4.27
C SER A 71 -1.07 8.42 -3.53
N LEU A 72 0.13 8.96 -3.47
CA LEU A 72 1.23 8.37 -2.72
C LEU A 72 1.55 9.25 -1.52
N PHE A 73 1.64 8.62 -0.36
CA PHE A 73 2.03 9.28 0.89
C PHE A 73 3.23 8.57 1.51
N VAL A 74 4.20 9.36 1.90
CA VAL A 74 5.33 8.89 2.71
C VAL A 74 5.17 9.43 4.13
N TYR A 75 5.57 8.67 5.14
CA TYR A 75 5.46 9.08 6.54
C TYR A 75 6.63 8.57 7.38
N ARG A 76 6.89 9.24 8.52
CA ARG A 76 7.90 8.80 9.48
C ARG A 76 7.52 7.41 10.04
N ASN A 77 8.43 6.46 10.00
CA ASN A 77 8.17 5.14 10.56
C ASN A 77 7.77 5.19 12.04
N VAL A 78 7.15 4.14 12.52
CA VAL A 78 6.61 4.03 13.89
C VAL A 78 7.46 3.14 14.80
N HIS A 79 8.66 2.79 14.37
CA HIS A 79 9.71 2.03 15.09
C HIS A 79 9.33 0.61 15.53
N SER A 80 8.10 0.18 15.33
CA SER A 80 7.67 -1.18 15.65
C SER A 80 6.45 -1.61 14.84
N ASN A 81 6.30 -2.93 14.68
CA ASN A 81 5.14 -3.48 14.01
C ASN A 81 3.85 -3.19 14.78
N ASN A 82 2.82 -2.77 14.06
CA ASN A 82 1.48 -2.52 14.57
C ASN A 82 1.37 -1.41 15.64
N ALA A 83 2.38 -0.52 15.72
CA ALA A 83 2.23 0.72 16.46
C ALA A 83 1.25 1.67 15.75
N ASP A 84 0.71 2.64 16.47
CA ASP A 84 -0.18 3.66 15.93
C ASP A 84 0.49 4.44 14.79
N LEU A 85 -0.28 4.78 13.76
CA LEU A 85 0.21 5.59 12.66
C LEU A 85 0.60 7.00 13.16
N PRO A 86 1.59 7.66 12.53
CA PRO A 86 1.96 9.02 12.90
C PRO A 86 0.82 9.99 12.56
N ALA A 87 0.82 11.14 13.22
CA ALA A 87 -0.21 12.15 13.04
C ALA A 87 -0.26 12.73 11.62
N THR A 88 0.87 12.72 10.90
CA THR A 88 1.00 13.37 9.58
C THR A 88 1.74 12.50 8.58
N ALA A 89 1.50 12.79 7.29
CA ALA A 89 2.21 12.22 6.15
C ALA A 89 2.49 13.32 5.13
N TRP A 90 3.45 13.08 4.24
CA TRP A 90 3.77 13.95 3.12
C TRP A 90 3.24 13.33 1.83
N ARG A 91 2.54 14.11 1.03
CA ARG A 91 2.15 13.71 -0.32
C ARG A 91 3.40 13.67 -1.21
N TRP A 92 3.57 12.58 -1.95
CA TRP A 92 4.69 12.38 -2.87
C TRP A 92 4.17 12.26 -4.30
N SER A 93 4.76 13.01 -5.22
CA SER A 93 4.28 13.08 -6.62
C SER A 93 5.03 12.18 -7.61
N GLY A 94 5.74 11.17 -7.12
CA GLY A 94 6.55 10.26 -7.95
C GLY A 94 8.03 10.64 -8.01
N GLY A 95 8.78 9.92 -8.84
CA GLY A 95 10.24 10.02 -8.90
C GLY A 95 10.95 9.30 -7.75
N GLU A 96 12.25 9.53 -7.57
CA GLU A 96 13.03 8.85 -6.52
C GLU A 96 12.45 9.18 -5.13
N PRO A 97 12.07 8.17 -4.32
CA PRO A 97 11.53 8.40 -2.98
C PRO A 97 12.62 8.92 -2.04
N PRO A 98 12.26 9.68 -0.99
CA PRO A 98 13.22 10.14 0.01
C PRO A 98 13.93 8.95 0.68
N ASN A 99 15.23 9.09 0.96
CA ASN A 99 15.95 8.04 1.68
C ASN A 99 15.72 8.12 3.19
N ASN A 100 15.38 9.32 3.69
CA ASN A 100 15.15 9.56 5.11
C ASN A 100 14.12 10.68 5.28
N VAL A 101 13.41 10.68 6.40
CA VAL A 101 12.43 11.70 6.74
C VAL A 101 13.04 13.10 6.83
N LEU A 102 14.30 13.22 7.25
CA LEU A 102 15.03 14.50 7.36
C LEU A 102 15.14 15.25 6.03
N GLU A 103 15.08 14.56 4.89
CA GLU A 103 15.12 15.17 3.56
C GLU A 103 13.86 15.98 3.21
N ILE A 104 12.77 15.77 3.96
CA ILE A 104 11.45 16.33 3.65
C ILE A 104 10.74 16.97 4.85
N GLU A 105 11.38 17.08 6.02
CA GLU A 105 10.75 17.64 7.23
C GLU A 105 10.19 19.04 7.06
N ASP A 106 10.84 19.87 6.22
CA ASP A 106 10.41 21.25 5.94
C ASP A 106 9.24 21.35 4.94
N ARG A 107 8.78 20.22 4.36
CA ARG A 107 7.65 20.23 3.43
C ARG A 107 6.32 20.20 4.17
N SER A 108 5.29 20.74 3.51
CA SER A 108 3.92 20.69 4.04
C SER A 108 3.43 19.23 4.19
N THR A 109 2.73 18.96 5.28
CA THR A 109 2.14 17.69 5.60
C THR A 109 0.61 17.72 5.50
N GLU A 110 0.01 16.56 5.30
CA GLU A 110 -1.42 16.31 5.51
C GLU A 110 -1.58 15.49 6.80
N THR A 111 -2.68 15.67 7.52
CA THR A 111 -2.94 14.79 8.66
C THR A 111 -3.27 13.38 8.19
N MET A 112 -2.80 12.38 8.91
CA MET A 112 -3.11 10.97 8.58
C MET A 112 -4.62 10.71 8.62
N ASP A 113 -5.34 11.39 9.50
CA ASP A 113 -6.81 11.34 9.60
C ASP A 113 -7.49 11.82 8.29
N GLU A 114 -7.03 12.94 7.72
CA GLU A 114 -7.53 13.45 6.43
C GLU A 114 -7.17 12.53 5.28
N VAL A 115 -5.96 12.00 5.25
CA VAL A 115 -5.54 11.01 4.23
C VAL A 115 -6.46 9.80 4.25
N LEU A 116 -6.68 9.18 5.41
CA LEU A 116 -7.52 7.99 5.54
C LEU A 116 -9.01 8.26 5.29
N LYS A 117 -9.48 9.47 5.59
CA LYS A 117 -10.87 9.87 5.38
C LYS A 117 -11.19 10.16 3.90
N SER A 118 -10.21 10.65 3.15
CA SER A 118 -10.40 11.03 1.74
C SER A 118 -10.12 9.90 0.74
N HIS A 119 -9.57 8.76 1.19
CA HIS A 119 -9.24 7.63 0.33
C HIS A 119 -9.97 6.36 0.79
N GLN A 120 -10.84 5.83 -0.04
CA GLN A 120 -11.63 4.63 0.25
C GLN A 120 -10.80 3.35 0.20
N LEU A 121 -9.69 3.38 -0.52
CA LEU A 121 -8.79 2.25 -0.68
C LEU A 121 -7.38 2.62 -0.20
N VAL A 122 -6.73 1.70 0.51
CA VAL A 122 -5.37 1.90 1.04
C VAL A 122 -4.49 0.70 0.72
N LEU A 123 -3.37 0.93 0.02
CA LEU A 123 -2.27 -0.02 -0.13
C LEU A 123 -1.13 0.40 0.79
N ALA A 124 -0.62 -0.51 1.61
CA ALA A 124 0.43 -0.17 2.57
C ALA A 124 1.63 -1.15 2.50
N PRO A 125 2.51 -1.03 1.48
CA PRO A 125 3.76 -1.77 1.40
C PRO A 125 4.82 -1.10 2.28
N THR A 126 4.79 -1.39 3.59
CA THR A 126 5.60 -0.73 4.61
C THR A 126 6.71 -1.64 5.17
N GLU A 127 7.73 -1.08 5.80
CA GLU A 127 8.72 -1.84 6.56
C GLU A 127 8.08 -2.37 7.84
N PHE A 128 7.48 -1.47 8.63
CA PHE A 128 6.75 -1.83 9.83
C PHE A 128 5.29 -2.13 9.50
N SER A 129 4.76 -3.24 10.01
CA SER A 129 3.37 -3.61 9.79
C SER A 129 2.41 -2.54 10.30
N THR A 130 1.49 -2.13 9.44
CA THR A 130 0.40 -1.21 9.75
C THR A 130 -0.96 -1.92 9.84
N THR A 131 -0.96 -3.25 9.91
CA THR A 131 -2.19 -4.06 9.84
C THR A 131 -3.14 -3.74 10.99
N ALA A 132 -2.66 -3.71 12.23
CA ALA A 132 -3.51 -3.44 13.37
C ALA A 132 -4.05 -2.00 13.38
N PRO A 133 -3.25 -0.93 13.26
CA PRO A 133 -3.77 0.43 13.27
C PRO A 133 -4.73 0.71 12.10
N LEU A 134 -4.45 0.25 10.88
CA LEU A 134 -5.38 0.42 9.76
C LEU A 134 -6.68 -0.35 9.98
N LYS A 135 -6.64 -1.57 10.54
CA LYS A 135 -7.84 -2.33 10.89
C LYS A 135 -8.70 -1.60 11.93
N MET A 136 -8.08 -0.94 12.91
CA MET A 136 -8.78 -0.18 13.94
C MET A 136 -9.40 1.12 13.41
N LEU A 137 -8.75 1.77 12.44
CA LEU A 137 -9.20 3.03 11.85
C LEU A 137 -10.23 2.85 10.72
N ALA A 138 -10.21 1.71 10.03
CA ALA A 138 -11.09 1.44 8.88
C ALA A 138 -12.60 1.64 9.19
N PRO A 139 -13.17 1.16 10.30
CA PRO A 139 -14.59 1.39 10.61
C PRO A 139 -14.93 2.87 10.86
N ARG A 140 -13.95 3.65 11.34
CA ARG A 140 -14.15 5.08 11.63
C ARG A 140 -14.14 5.94 10.38
N HIS A 141 -13.31 5.60 9.39
CA HIS A 141 -13.08 6.41 8.18
C HIS A 141 -13.72 5.84 6.92
N GLY A 142 -14.21 4.59 6.95
CA GLY A 142 -14.91 3.97 5.84
C GLY A 142 -14.00 3.47 4.71
N PHE A 143 -12.72 3.22 4.97
CA PHE A 143 -11.80 2.69 3.96
C PHE A 143 -11.60 1.16 4.09
N ARG A 144 -11.04 0.56 3.05
CA ARG A 144 -10.50 -0.81 3.04
C ARG A 144 -9.00 -0.77 2.80
N ALA A 145 -8.23 -1.60 3.51
CA ALA A 145 -6.79 -1.61 3.39
C ALA A 145 -6.23 -3.00 3.03
N ALA A 146 -5.24 -3.02 2.16
CA ALA A 146 -4.35 -4.14 1.92
C ALA A 146 -2.95 -3.78 2.43
N THR A 147 -2.53 -4.45 3.50
CA THR A 147 -1.22 -4.24 4.12
C THR A 147 -0.23 -5.28 3.63
N MET A 148 0.96 -4.85 3.28
CA MET A 148 2.00 -5.68 2.68
C MET A 148 3.36 -5.39 3.36
N PRO A 149 3.48 -5.62 4.69
CA PRO A 149 4.72 -5.37 5.39
C PRO A 149 5.83 -6.29 4.88
N GLY A 150 7.02 -5.73 4.69
CA GLY A 150 8.16 -6.48 4.19
C GLY A 150 8.06 -6.90 2.71
N PHE A 151 7.12 -6.38 1.93
CA PHE A 151 6.96 -6.72 0.52
C PHE A 151 8.25 -6.46 -0.29
N SER A 152 8.56 -7.37 -1.19
CA SER A 152 9.75 -7.34 -2.04
C SER A 152 9.44 -7.79 -3.47
N ALA A 153 10.34 -7.49 -4.41
CA ALA A 153 10.14 -7.76 -5.83
C ALA A 153 9.96 -9.25 -6.17
N ASP A 154 10.60 -10.14 -5.41
CA ASP A 154 10.46 -11.59 -5.55
C ASP A 154 9.07 -12.13 -5.15
N MET A 155 8.26 -11.32 -4.46
CA MET A 155 6.85 -11.63 -4.17
C MET A 155 5.90 -11.24 -5.31
N VAL A 156 6.33 -10.43 -6.28
CA VAL A 156 5.50 -9.97 -7.41
C VAL A 156 4.84 -11.14 -8.17
N PRO A 157 5.53 -12.27 -8.46
CA PRO A 157 4.87 -13.41 -9.12
C PRO A 157 3.65 -13.95 -8.36
N ALA A 158 3.64 -13.87 -7.02
CA ALA A 158 2.50 -14.31 -6.21
C ALA A 158 1.26 -13.43 -6.41
N LEU A 159 1.43 -12.15 -6.75
CA LEU A 159 0.32 -11.23 -7.03
C LEU A 159 -0.37 -11.52 -8.38
N ARG A 160 0.25 -12.35 -9.23
CA ARG A 160 -0.28 -12.80 -10.53
C ARG A 160 -1.06 -14.10 -10.46
N LEU A 161 -1.12 -14.73 -9.28
CA LEU A 161 -1.83 -16.00 -9.12
C LEU A 161 -3.33 -15.84 -9.40
N ASP A 162 -3.94 -16.94 -9.86
CA ASP A 162 -5.39 -17.02 -9.97
C ASP A 162 -6.00 -17.19 -8.56
N TYR A 163 -6.49 -16.08 -8.02
CA TYR A 163 -7.13 -16.06 -6.70
C TYR A 163 -8.43 -16.85 -6.65
N THR A 164 -9.11 -17.08 -7.77
CA THR A 164 -10.30 -17.95 -7.84
C THR A 164 -9.92 -19.37 -7.47
N GLU A 165 -8.82 -19.88 -8.04
CA GLU A 165 -8.32 -21.21 -7.72
C GLU A 165 -7.77 -21.29 -6.28
N VAL A 166 -7.09 -20.25 -5.81
CA VAL A 166 -6.65 -20.15 -4.40
C VAL A 166 -7.85 -20.21 -3.46
N ASN A 167 -8.88 -19.41 -3.68
CA ASN A 167 -10.09 -19.40 -2.88
C ASN A 167 -10.82 -20.74 -2.90
N ARG A 168 -10.91 -21.40 -4.05
CA ARG A 168 -11.49 -22.76 -4.17
C ARG A 168 -10.77 -23.75 -3.26
N ARG A 169 -9.44 -23.73 -3.24
CA ARG A 169 -8.63 -24.62 -2.37
C ARG A 169 -8.79 -24.25 -0.89
N VAL A 170 -8.82 -22.97 -0.56
CA VAL A 170 -9.03 -22.52 0.83
C VAL A 170 -10.39 -22.97 1.36
N HIS A 171 -11.47 -22.83 0.57
CA HIS A 171 -12.78 -23.29 0.96
C HIS A 171 -12.82 -24.83 1.16
N PHE A 172 -12.19 -25.57 0.27
CA PHE A 172 -12.08 -27.02 0.43
C PHE A 172 -11.42 -27.43 1.76
N PHE A 173 -10.30 -26.76 2.12
CA PHE A 173 -9.63 -27.02 3.39
C PHE A 173 -10.48 -26.58 4.59
N LYS A 174 -11.14 -25.42 4.49
CA LYS A 174 -12.04 -24.94 5.53
C LYS A 174 -13.15 -25.95 5.80
N ASP A 175 -13.85 -26.43 4.77
CA ASP A 175 -14.93 -27.40 4.90
C ASP A 175 -14.45 -28.74 5.49
N LEU A 176 -13.20 -29.10 5.22
CA LEU A 176 -12.58 -30.31 5.80
C LEU A 176 -12.26 -30.13 7.29
N LEU A 177 -11.88 -28.91 7.71
CA LEU A 177 -11.52 -28.61 9.10
C LEU A 177 -12.75 -28.32 9.98
N ASP A 178 -13.86 -27.93 9.39
CA ASP A 178 -15.12 -27.64 10.08
C ASP A 178 -15.96 -28.93 10.32
N GLN A 179 -15.51 -30.12 9.87
CA GLN A 179 -16.09 -31.45 10.14
C GLN A 179 -15.57 -32.04 11.44
#